data_41b3a6689011b4de0385ed8a8fa65b9c
#
_entry.id   41b3a6689011b4de0385ed8a8fa65b9c
#
_cell.length_a   1.000
_cell.length_b   1.000
_cell.length_c   1.000
_cell.angle_alpha   90.00
_cell.angle_beta   90.00
_cell.angle_gamma   90.00
#
_symmetry.space_group_name_H-M   'P 1'
#
loop_
_entity.id
_entity.type
_entity.pdbx_description
1 polymer ?
#
loop_
_entity_poly.entity_id
_entity_poly.type
_entity_poly.pdbx_seq_one_letter_code
_entity_poly.pdbx_strand_id
1 'polypeptide(L)'
;PYADLVWCETGKPDLAFARKFAEAIHAKYPGKMLAYNCSPSFNWKKNLDDATIAKFQKELAAMGYKFQFITLAGFHSLNYSMFNLAYGYARHQMSAFVELQEAEFAAAERGFTAVKHQREVGTGYFDSVTQAIQGGQSSTTALKGSTEEEQFHGEAKAAAA
;
A
#
# COMPACT_ATOMS: atom_id res chain seq x y z
N PRO A 1 14.03 26.79 -10.37
CA PRO A 1 13.50 26.89 -11.73
C PRO A 1 13.46 25.55 -12.46
N TYR A 2 14.41 24.65 -12.17
CA TYR A 2 14.65 23.43 -12.96
C TYR A 2 13.95 22.17 -12.44
N ALA A 3 13.36 22.21 -11.25
CA ALA A 3 12.62 21.10 -10.69
C ALA A 3 11.10 21.28 -10.89
N ASP A 4 10.41 20.23 -11.28
CA ASP A 4 8.94 20.23 -11.37
C ASP A 4 8.30 20.24 -9.99
N LEU A 5 8.90 19.51 -9.05
CA LEU A 5 8.44 19.36 -7.67
C LEU A 5 9.60 19.57 -6.69
N VAL A 6 9.34 20.23 -5.57
CA VAL A 6 10.31 20.43 -4.48
C VAL A 6 9.86 19.69 -3.23
N TRP A 7 10.77 19.00 -2.61
CA TRP A 7 10.54 18.21 -1.42
C TRP A 7 10.98 18.96 -0.16
N CYS A 8 10.07 19.10 0.81
CA CYS A 8 10.37 19.59 2.15
C CYS A 8 10.81 18.44 3.06
N GLU A 9 12.04 18.50 3.54
CA GLU A 9 12.59 17.54 4.50
C GLU A 9 12.67 18.18 5.87
N THR A 10 12.27 17.44 6.91
CA THR A 10 12.31 17.90 8.31
C THR A 10 12.86 16.81 9.22
N GLY A 11 13.41 17.17 10.37
CA GLY A 11 13.92 16.20 11.37
C GLY A 11 12.83 15.70 12.34
N LYS A 12 11.64 16.30 12.30
CA LYS A 12 10.46 15.94 13.09
C LYS A 12 9.20 16.40 12.35
N PRO A 13 7.99 15.93 12.69
CA PRO A 13 6.78 16.45 12.10
C PRO A 13 6.56 17.90 12.54
N ASP A 14 6.60 18.83 11.59
CA ASP A 14 6.57 20.29 11.88
C ASP A 14 5.76 21.05 10.83
N LEU A 15 4.49 21.32 11.15
CA LEU A 15 3.59 22.08 10.29
C LEU A 15 4.00 23.55 10.17
N ALA A 16 4.62 24.13 11.20
CA ALA A 16 5.04 25.53 11.17
C ALA A 16 6.22 25.72 10.21
N PHE A 17 7.19 24.82 10.25
CA PHE A 17 8.28 24.79 9.29
C PHE A 17 7.78 24.53 7.86
N ALA A 18 6.90 23.55 7.70
CA ALA A 18 6.32 23.24 6.40
C ALA A 18 5.61 24.44 5.78
N ARG A 19 4.88 25.21 6.58
CA ARG A 19 4.20 26.45 6.14
C ARG A 19 5.20 27.49 5.64
N LYS A 20 6.22 27.78 6.44
CA LYS A 20 7.27 28.74 6.06
C LYS A 20 7.98 28.33 4.77
N PHE A 21 8.28 27.03 4.61
CA PHE A 21 8.88 26.51 3.40
C PHE A 21 7.97 26.71 2.18
N ALA A 22 6.70 26.33 2.29
CA ALA A 22 5.72 26.49 1.21
C ALA A 22 5.56 27.95 0.80
N GLU A 23 5.37 28.85 1.76
CA GLU A 23 5.25 30.30 1.52
C GLU A 23 6.47 30.87 0.81
N ALA A 24 7.68 30.52 1.25
CA ALA A 24 8.92 31.00 0.66
C ALA A 24 9.12 30.50 -0.80
N ILE A 25 8.73 29.25 -1.09
CA ILE A 25 8.79 28.71 -2.45
C ILE A 25 7.73 29.38 -3.33
N HIS A 26 6.49 29.46 -2.88
CA HIS A 26 5.38 30.00 -3.68
C HIS A 26 5.53 31.50 -3.92
N ALA A 27 6.19 32.25 -3.05
CA ALA A 27 6.51 33.65 -3.28
C ALA A 27 7.42 33.87 -4.52
N LYS A 28 8.34 32.93 -4.78
CA LYS A 28 9.23 32.99 -5.95
C LYS A 28 8.73 32.21 -7.16
N TYR A 29 8.01 31.13 -6.91
CA TYR A 29 7.55 30.18 -7.93
C TYR A 29 6.08 29.83 -7.66
N PRO A 30 5.15 30.71 -7.98
CA PRO A 30 3.72 30.46 -7.81
C PRO A 30 3.30 29.17 -8.48
N GLY A 31 2.56 28.32 -7.76
CA GLY A 31 2.10 27.04 -8.28
C GLY A 31 3.14 25.92 -8.30
N LYS A 32 4.36 26.14 -7.79
CA LYS A 32 5.36 25.08 -7.65
C LYS A 32 4.79 23.92 -6.82
N MET A 33 4.87 22.71 -7.39
CA MET A 33 4.45 21.50 -6.68
C MET A 33 5.37 21.21 -5.50
N LEU A 34 4.76 20.81 -4.38
CA LEU A 34 5.48 20.49 -3.15
C LEU A 34 5.18 19.07 -2.71
N ALA A 35 6.23 18.40 -2.18
CA ALA A 35 6.15 17.10 -1.54
C ALA A 35 6.61 17.18 -0.09
N TYR A 36 6.04 16.33 0.77
CA TYR A 36 6.43 16.20 2.17
C TYR A 36 6.65 14.74 2.54
N ASN A 37 7.77 14.47 3.19
CA ASN A 37 8.07 13.15 3.74
C ASN A 37 7.51 13.05 5.17
N CYS A 38 6.46 12.23 5.33
CA CYS A 38 5.95 11.81 6.64
C CYS A 38 6.81 10.65 7.16
N SER A 39 8.05 10.93 7.53
CA SER A 39 9.05 9.93 7.85
C SER A 39 8.61 8.99 8.99
N PRO A 40 8.81 7.67 8.86
CA PRO A 40 8.62 6.70 9.94
C PRO A 40 9.68 6.83 11.03
N SER A 41 10.79 7.54 10.76
CA SER A 41 11.82 7.84 11.78
C SER A 41 11.34 8.86 12.81
N PHE A 42 10.27 9.59 12.52
CA PHE A 42 9.67 10.50 13.50
C PHE A 42 8.90 9.69 14.53
N ASN A 43 9.09 10.00 15.80
CA ASN A 43 8.16 9.53 16.81
C ASN A 43 6.96 10.48 16.84
N TRP A 44 5.96 10.21 16.01
CA TRP A 44 4.78 11.05 15.80
C TRP A 44 4.06 11.35 17.12
N LYS A 45 3.79 10.30 17.89
CA LYS A 45 3.05 10.40 19.15
C LYS A 45 3.80 11.18 20.24
N LYS A 46 5.14 11.14 20.20
CA LYS A 46 5.97 11.92 21.13
C LYS A 46 6.00 13.40 20.79
N ASN A 47 5.87 13.74 19.52
CA ASN A 47 6.02 15.12 19.02
C ASN A 47 4.69 15.87 18.88
N LEU A 48 3.57 15.16 18.67
CA LEU A 48 2.28 15.75 18.37
C LEU A 48 1.16 15.09 19.16
N ASP A 49 0.12 15.85 19.47
CA ASP A 49 -1.13 15.32 20.01
C ASP A 49 -1.97 14.62 18.92
N ASP A 50 -2.95 13.81 19.34
CA ASP A 50 -3.80 13.03 18.46
C ASP A 50 -4.60 13.89 17.48
N ALA A 51 -5.08 15.02 17.92
CA ALA A 51 -5.87 15.93 17.07
C ALA A 51 -5.01 16.53 15.95
N THR A 52 -3.77 16.88 16.26
CA THR A 52 -2.81 17.38 15.26
C THR A 52 -2.38 16.26 14.31
N ILE A 53 -2.11 15.05 14.81
CA ILE A 53 -1.80 13.89 13.97
C ILE A 53 -2.95 13.60 12.99
N ALA A 54 -4.19 13.60 13.46
CA ALA A 54 -5.36 13.27 12.65
C ALA A 54 -5.61 14.25 11.48
N LYS A 55 -5.19 15.50 11.60
CA LYS A 55 -5.36 16.52 10.54
C LYS A 55 -4.08 16.84 9.76
N PHE A 56 -2.95 16.26 10.12
CA PHE A 56 -1.63 16.64 9.62
C PHE A 56 -1.56 16.68 8.09
N GLN A 57 -2.06 15.63 7.40
CA GLN A 57 -2.07 15.57 5.95
C GLN A 57 -2.97 16.62 5.30
N LYS A 58 -4.12 16.92 5.92
CA LYS A 58 -5.04 17.97 5.44
C LYS A 58 -4.41 19.35 5.54
N GLU A 59 -3.72 19.64 6.64
CA GLU A 59 -2.98 20.89 6.84
C GLU A 59 -1.86 21.03 5.80
N LEU A 60 -1.07 19.98 5.55
CA LEU A 60 -0.06 19.98 4.50
C LEU A 60 -0.67 20.22 3.11
N ALA A 61 -1.76 19.52 2.80
CA ALA A 61 -2.44 19.69 1.52
C ALA A 61 -2.93 21.12 1.30
N ALA A 62 -3.43 21.78 2.35
CA ALA A 62 -3.85 23.19 2.31
C ALA A 62 -2.70 24.16 2.06
N MET A 63 -1.47 23.81 2.46
CA MET A 63 -0.24 24.57 2.18
C MET A 63 0.32 24.34 0.77
N GLY A 64 -0.24 23.40 0.00
CA GLY A 64 0.23 23.08 -1.35
C GLY A 64 1.07 21.83 -1.48
N TYR A 65 1.27 21.06 -0.42
CA TYR A 65 1.91 19.75 -0.48
C TYR A 65 0.94 18.70 -1.08
N LYS A 66 0.92 18.62 -2.40
CA LYS A 66 0.01 17.73 -3.11
C LYS A 66 0.49 16.29 -3.17
N PHE A 67 1.79 16.06 -2.95
CA PHE A 67 2.38 14.74 -2.84
C PHE A 67 2.93 14.55 -1.41
N GLN A 68 2.39 13.58 -0.70
CA GLN A 68 2.77 13.24 0.67
C GLN A 68 3.00 11.74 0.73
N PHE A 69 4.06 11.32 1.39
CA PHE A 69 4.42 9.91 1.43
C PHE A 69 5.01 9.53 2.80
N ILE A 70 4.82 8.26 3.16
CA ILE A 70 5.43 7.66 4.33
C ILE A 70 6.53 6.74 3.82
N THR A 71 7.77 7.17 3.95
CA THR A 71 8.93 6.37 3.55
C THR A 71 8.91 5.05 4.31
N LEU A 72 9.14 3.93 3.60
CA LEU A 72 9.23 2.60 4.20
C LEU A 72 7.93 2.09 4.87
N ALA A 73 6.77 2.68 4.58
CA ALA A 73 5.50 2.19 5.15
C ALA A 73 5.26 0.70 4.83
N GLY A 74 5.52 0.29 3.58
CA GLY A 74 5.42 -1.11 3.17
C GLY A 74 6.42 -2.00 3.89
N PHE A 75 7.66 -1.55 4.08
CA PHE A 75 8.67 -2.28 4.84
C PHE A 75 8.22 -2.53 6.29
N HIS A 76 7.74 -1.50 6.98
CA HIS A 76 7.29 -1.64 8.37
C HIS A 76 6.06 -2.53 8.47
N SER A 77 5.07 -2.36 7.58
CA SER A 77 3.86 -3.17 7.59
C SER A 77 4.17 -4.65 7.35
N LEU A 78 4.98 -4.96 6.34
CA LEU A 78 5.35 -6.33 6.00
C LEU A 78 6.14 -6.99 7.14
N ASN A 79 7.19 -6.32 7.63
CA ASN A 79 8.05 -6.91 8.65
C ASN A 79 7.32 -7.10 9.98
N TYR A 80 6.48 -6.15 10.38
CA TYR A 80 5.70 -6.27 11.60
C TYR A 80 4.65 -7.39 11.50
N SER A 81 3.95 -7.49 10.36
CA SER A 81 2.98 -8.55 10.12
C SER A 81 3.64 -9.94 10.14
N MET A 82 4.78 -10.09 9.43
CA MET A 82 5.55 -11.34 9.45
C MET A 82 6.10 -11.68 10.82
N PHE A 83 6.58 -10.69 11.57
CA PHE A 83 7.03 -10.92 12.95
C PHE A 83 5.89 -11.46 13.82
N ASN A 84 4.71 -10.85 13.76
CA ASN A 84 3.56 -11.29 14.55
C ASN A 84 3.12 -12.71 14.16
N LEU A 85 3.08 -13.00 12.87
CA LEU A 85 2.74 -14.34 12.39
C LEU A 85 3.76 -15.37 12.88
N ALA A 86 5.05 -15.13 12.73
CA ALA A 86 6.10 -16.05 13.17
C ALA A 86 6.10 -16.26 14.69
N TYR A 87 5.92 -15.17 15.44
CA TYR A 87 5.84 -15.23 16.91
C TYR A 87 4.62 -16.04 17.38
N GLY A 88 3.47 -15.83 16.77
CA GLY A 88 2.24 -16.57 17.06
C GLY A 88 2.35 -18.04 16.62
N TYR A 89 2.85 -18.29 15.43
CA TYR A 89 3.00 -19.64 14.87
C TYR A 89 3.92 -20.53 15.74
N ALA A 90 5.02 -19.98 16.24
CA ALA A 90 5.92 -20.71 17.13
C ALA A 90 5.25 -21.17 18.46
N ARG A 91 4.13 -20.55 18.86
CA ARG A 91 3.40 -20.83 20.11
C ARG A 91 2.08 -21.56 19.89
N HIS A 92 1.41 -21.25 18.79
CA HIS A 92 0.01 -21.67 18.54
C HIS A 92 -0.16 -22.38 17.20
N GLN A 93 0.92 -22.64 16.46
CA GLN A 93 0.95 -23.35 15.18
C GLN A 93 -0.06 -22.76 14.18
N MET A 94 -0.83 -23.59 13.52
CA MET A 94 -1.79 -23.19 12.49
C MET A 94 -2.89 -22.23 13.00
N SER A 95 -3.19 -22.21 14.29
CA SER A 95 -4.17 -21.27 14.84
C SER A 95 -3.76 -19.82 14.59
N ALA A 96 -2.48 -19.50 14.70
CA ALA A 96 -1.98 -18.14 14.43
C ALA A 96 -2.08 -17.77 12.93
N PHE A 97 -1.92 -18.73 12.03
CA PHE A 97 -2.14 -18.49 10.60
C PHE A 97 -3.63 -18.32 10.28
N VAL A 98 -4.50 -19.11 10.90
CA VAL A 98 -5.95 -19.01 10.71
C VAL A 98 -6.47 -17.64 11.16
N GLU A 99 -5.93 -17.06 12.23
CA GLU A 99 -6.28 -15.68 12.65
C GLU A 99 -5.98 -14.65 11.55
N LEU A 100 -4.82 -14.77 10.89
CA LEU A 100 -4.48 -13.92 9.75
C LEU A 100 -5.46 -14.14 8.58
N GLN A 101 -5.73 -15.40 8.24
CA GLN A 101 -6.60 -15.77 7.12
C GLN A 101 -8.04 -15.27 7.33
N GLU A 102 -8.59 -15.42 8.54
CA GLU A 102 -9.92 -14.90 8.87
C GLU A 102 -9.97 -13.37 8.81
N ALA A 103 -8.89 -12.68 9.21
CA ALA A 103 -8.80 -11.23 9.08
C ALA A 103 -8.76 -10.79 7.60
N GLU A 104 -8.10 -11.55 6.72
CA GLU A 104 -8.11 -11.31 5.28
C GLU A 104 -9.50 -11.52 4.67
N PHE A 105 -10.20 -12.59 5.03
CA PHE A 105 -11.57 -12.83 4.58
C PHE A 105 -12.53 -11.71 5.01
N ALA A 106 -12.46 -11.29 6.26
CA ALA A 106 -13.24 -10.15 6.74
C ALA A 106 -12.90 -8.83 6.04
N ALA A 107 -11.66 -8.66 5.61
CA ALA A 107 -11.21 -7.47 4.88
C ALA A 107 -11.75 -7.41 3.44
N ALA A 108 -12.26 -8.52 2.88
CA ALA A 108 -12.85 -8.56 1.55
C ALA A 108 -14.04 -7.59 1.41
N GLU A 109 -14.86 -7.41 2.46
CA GLU A 109 -15.94 -6.43 2.50
C GLU A 109 -15.47 -4.98 2.32
N ARG A 110 -14.21 -4.71 2.60
CA ARG A 110 -13.56 -3.39 2.44
C ARG A 110 -12.74 -3.29 1.15
N GLY A 111 -12.85 -4.29 0.27
CA GLY A 111 -12.17 -4.33 -1.03
C GLY A 111 -10.79 -4.99 -1.03
N PHE A 112 -10.43 -5.76 0.02
CA PHE A 112 -9.20 -6.55 0.00
C PHE A 112 -9.37 -7.79 -0.88
N THR A 113 -8.52 -7.97 -1.87
CA THR A 113 -8.63 -9.03 -2.89
C THR A 113 -7.51 -10.05 -2.85
N ALA A 114 -6.41 -9.77 -2.13
CA ALA A 114 -5.20 -10.57 -2.16
C ALA A 114 -5.31 -11.97 -1.52
N VAL A 115 -6.45 -12.30 -0.90
CA VAL A 115 -6.80 -13.70 -0.55
C VAL A 115 -6.71 -14.61 -1.78
N LYS A 116 -7.07 -14.08 -2.96
CA LYS A 116 -6.93 -14.75 -4.25
C LYS A 116 -5.53 -14.50 -4.82
N HIS A 117 -4.50 -14.99 -4.13
CA HIS A 117 -3.11 -14.65 -4.41
C HIS A 117 -2.66 -15.01 -5.82
N GLN A 118 -3.12 -16.11 -6.40
CA GLN A 118 -2.79 -16.49 -7.78
C GLN A 118 -3.31 -15.46 -8.79
N ARG A 119 -4.47 -14.88 -8.54
CA ARG A 119 -5.01 -13.79 -9.35
C ARG A 119 -4.17 -12.53 -9.21
N GLU A 120 -3.81 -12.16 -7.98
CA GLU A 120 -3.03 -10.95 -7.71
C GLU A 120 -1.62 -10.98 -8.35
N VAL A 121 -0.98 -12.15 -8.42
CA VAL A 121 0.31 -12.30 -9.11
C VAL A 121 0.18 -12.55 -10.62
N GLY A 122 -1.03 -12.60 -11.16
CA GLY A 122 -1.28 -12.68 -12.59
C GLY A 122 -1.03 -14.06 -13.21
N THR A 123 -1.16 -15.15 -12.43
CA THR A 123 -0.91 -16.52 -12.93
C THR A 123 -1.74 -16.84 -14.16
N GLY A 124 -3.03 -16.47 -14.18
CA GLY A 124 -3.89 -16.70 -15.36
C GLY A 124 -3.45 -15.94 -16.61
N TYR A 125 -2.89 -14.74 -16.45
CA TYR A 125 -2.32 -13.99 -17.57
C TYR A 125 -1.10 -14.73 -18.16
N PHE A 126 -0.19 -15.19 -17.34
CA PHE A 126 0.99 -15.93 -17.82
C PHE A 126 0.63 -17.27 -18.45
N ASP A 127 -0.37 -17.99 -17.92
CA ASP A 127 -0.90 -19.19 -18.56
C ASP A 127 -1.46 -18.86 -19.96
N SER A 128 -2.20 -17.78 -20.10
CA SER A 128 -2.74 -17.34 -21.40
C SER A 128 -1.63 -16.99 -22.40
N VAL A 129 -0.59 -16.29 -21.96
CA VAL A 129 0.58 -15.97 -22.78
C VAL A 129 1.29 -17.24 -23.24
N THR A 130 1.52 -18.18 -22.33
CA THR A 130 2.18 -19.48 -22.63
C THR A 130 1.37 -20.27 -23.65
N GLN A 131 0.05 -20.35 -23.49
CA GLN A 131 -0.83 -21.03 -24.45
C GLN A 131 -0.82 -20.36 -25.83
N ALA A 132 -0.86 -19.02 -25.88
CA ALA A 132 -0.80 -18.30 -27.14
C ALA A 132 0.49 -18.56 -27.92
N ILE A 133 1.63 -18.56 -27.23
CA ILE A 133 2.95 -18.86 -27.82
C ILE A 133 3.01 -20.29 -28.36
N GLN A 134 2.38 -21.25 -27.66
CA GLN A 134 2.41 -22.67 -28.02
C GLN A 134 1.20 -23.14 -28.85
N GLY A 135 0.47 -22.23 -29.47
CA GLY A 135 -0.65 -22.56 -30.36
C GLY A 135 -1.87 -23.16 -29.63
N GLY A 136 -2.08 -22.78 -28.38
CA GLY A 136 -3.25 -23.19 -27.59
C GLY A 136 -3.10 -24.52 -26.83
N GLN A 137 -1.95 -25.17 -26.92
CA GLN A 137 -1.69 -26.46 -26.26
C GLN A 137 -0.38 -26.42 -25.44
N SER A 138 -0.48 -25.98 -24.19
CA SER A 138 0.64 -26.04 -23.27
C SER A 138 0.34 -27.02 -22.12
N SER A 139 1.32 -27.87 -21.80
CA SER A 139 1.31 -28.74 -20.62
C SER A 139 1.86 -28.03 -19.37
N THR A 140 2.35 -26.81 -19.50
CA THR A 140 3.02 -26.05 -18.43
C THR A 140 2.17 -24.93 -17.85
N THR A 141 0.84 -25.03 -17.94
CA THR A 141 -0.07 -24.10 -17.28
C THR A 141 -0.11 -24.36 -15.78
N ALA A 142 -0.10 -23.28 -14.97
CA ALA A 142 -0.04 -23.40 -13.52
C ALA A 142 -1.42 -23.60 -12.87
N LEU A 143 -2.50 -23.08 -13.49
CA LEU A 143 -3.84 -23.08 -12.90
C LEU A 143 -4.65 -24.34 -13.18
N LYS A 144 -4.54 -24.90 -14.38
CA LYS A 144 -5.37 -26.03 -14.80
C LYS A 144 -5.20 -27.24 -13.88
N GLY A 145 -6.27 -27.63 -13.22
CA GLY A 145 -6.27 -28.74 -12.26
C GLY A 145 -5.62 -28.43 -10.91
N SER A 146 -5.29 -27.17 -10.64
CA SER A 146 -4.80 -26.74 -9.32
C SER A 146 -5.95 -26.56 -8.33
N THR A 147 -5.65 -26.59 -7.02
CA THR A 147 -6.61 -26.29 -5.95
C THR A 147 -7.13 -24.84 -5.97
N GLU A 148 -6.53 -24.01 -6.80
CA GLU A 148 -6.82 -22.57 -6.87
C GLU A 148 -7.50 -22.16 -8.19
N GLU A 149 -7.82 -23.12 -9.04
CA GLU A 149 -8.47 -22.88 -10.33
C GLU A 149 -9.79 -22.09 -10.16
N GLU A 150 -10.55 -22.38 -9.10
CA GLU A 150 -11.80 -21.68 -8.77
C GLU A 150 -11.61 -20.18 -8.48
N GLN A 151 -10.42 -19.74 -8.06
CA GLN A 151 -10.14 -18.33 -7.82
C GLN A 151 -10.33 -17.46 -9.07
N PHE A 152 -10.29 -18.02 -10.25
CA PHE A 152 -10.36 -17.34 -11.54
C PHE A 152 -11.74 -17.41 -12.21
N HIS A 153 -12.60 -18.32 -11.76
CA HIS A 153 -13.92 -18.54 -12.39
C HIS A 153 -15.11 -17.92 -11.63
N GLY A 154 -14.89 -17.37 -10.43
CA GLY A 154 -15.97 -16.95 -9.52
C GLY A 154 -16.60 -15.57 -9.76
N GLU A 155 -16.07 -14.70 -10.62
CA GLU A 155 -16.49 -13.28 -10.67
C GLU A 155 -17.22 -12.82 -11.94
N ALA A 156 -17.48 -13.70 -12.90
CA ALA A 156 -18.24 -13.32 -14.10
C ALA A 156 -19.74 -13.04 -13.82
N LYS A 157 -20.23 -13.28 -12.61
CA LYS A 157 -21.64 -13.08 -12.24
C LYS A 157 -21.97 -11.77 -11.49
N ALA A 158 -20.97 -11.01 -11.03
CA ALA A 158 -21.19 -9.77 -10.27
C ALA A 158 -21.19 -8.48 -11.11
N ALA A 159 -20.82 -8.55 -12.39
CA ALA A 159 -20.75 -7.38 -13.29
C ALA A 159 -21.98 -7.23 -14.21
N ALA A 160 -23.02 -8.01 -14.01
CA ALA A 160 -24.23 -8.02 -14.86
C ALA A 160 -25.53 -7.89 -14.02
N ALA A 161 -25.50 -7.05 -12.96
CA ALA A 161 -26.72 -6.66 -12.24
C ALA A 161 -26.73 -5.15 -12.00
#